data_fb23156b9def16fde1b7e6f20a9d5b3f
#
_entry.id   fb23156b9def16fde1b7e6f20a9d5b3f
#
_cell.length_a   1.000
_cell.length_b   1.000
_cell.length_c   1.000
_cell.angle_alpha   90.00
_cell.angle_beta   90.00
_cell.angle_gamma   90.00
#
_symmetry.space_group_name_H-M   'P 1'
#
loop_
_entity.id
_entity.type
_entity.pdbx_description
1 polymer ?
#
loop_
_entity_poly.entity_id
_entity_poly.type
_entity_poly.pdbx_seq_one_letter_code
_entity_poly.pdbx_strand_id
1 'polypeptide(L)'
;MKAILNNRLWVPIKIVKRKELDDHFKIMQFEDKVCEKCDYFEDRPCDICMECPSYLGTIQLWKRKGNYIGIPFGDRSAVKAILKEIPTIEDRRVAPKQKYRIKITSKRQPHQEAPIKQMLERQYGILEAPPRSGKTFMAIDIAARLGFKTMVLAAQEDWLDQFLDDFYAHTNVRDVEKWEGRKIVGKAKTPEEIKKLDFALCTYQSFISAGGAKRLKEIADHIGVLIIDEVHGIPATEYARVIGAFKAKVKIGLTGTPDRKDGLMGVAFKLIGKVTARATVETMKPRVTLHLTQATTSYHYKQWTSAMKFLYTHKKRNLQIIKSLVDDIKAGRYIVVPCGTVAHAKLLAKNVNHRLGKEAAIVFTSKTMNKITRKQILDKARTGKIRCIIGTRQLLQVGINVPRWDTLYEIAPISNVPKFSQETARIRTIMEGKPQPIIRFFVEEFGPSIGCMRTCLFQTFLKGKFDMDKPTKAKFMALSAKKKPGVNASFDIV
;
A
#
# COMPACT_ATOMS: atom_id res chain seq x y z
N MET A 1 -12.33 1.68 -39.51
CA MET A 1 -13.45 1.02 -38.80
C MET A 1 -13.76 1.73 -37.49
N LYS A 2 -14.98 1.60 -36.95
CA LYS A 2 -15.44 2.30 -35.74
C LYS A 2 -15.27 1.38 -34.52
N ALA A 3 -14.65 1.90 -33.44
CA ALA A 3 -14.57 1.26 -32.15
C ALA A 3 -15.33 2.08 -31.10
N ILE A 4 -15.80 1.45 -30.03
CA ILE A 4 -16.58 2.08 -28.96
C ILE A 4 -15.78 2.00 -27.66
N LEU A 5 -15.52 3.15 -27.04
CA LEU A 5 -14.86 3.25 -25.73
C LEU A 5 -15.90 3.57 -24.65
N ASN A 6 -16.07 2.64 -23.72
CA ASN A 6 -16.86 2.85 -22.51
C ASN A 6 -16.06 2.31 -21.28
N ASN A 7 -16.55 1.27 -20.59
CA ASN A 7 -15.75 0.59 -19.57
C ASN A 7 -14.59 -0.24 -20.17
N ARG A 8 -14.66 -0.54 -21.47
CA ARG A 8 -13.64 -1.21 -22.30
C ARG A 8 -13.59 -0.55 -23.66
N LEU A 9 -12.48 -0.74 -24.40
CA LEU A 9 -12.43 -0.45 -25.81
C LEU A 9 -12.96 -1.66 -26.58
N TRP A 10 -14.12 -1.51 -27.22
CA TRP A 10 -14.75 -2.52 -28.05
C TRP A 10 -14.32 -2.32 -29.51
N VAL A 11 -13.53 -3.22 -30.02
CA VAL A 11 -13.00 -3.17 -31.40
C VAL A 11 -13.55 -4.30 -32.24
N PRO A 12 -13.82 -4.10 -33.54
CA PRO A 12 -14.21 -5.16 -34.45
C PRO A 12 -13.13 -6.26 -34.50
N ILE A 13 -13.55 -7.53 -34.48
CA ILE A 13 -12.63 -8.68 -34.49
C ILE A 13 -11.68 -8.66 -35.70
N LYS A 14 -12.14 -8.12 -36.84
CA LYS A 14 -11.36 -8.09 -38.10
C LYS A 14 -10.04 -7.32 -37.95
N ILE A 15 -9.99 -6.29 -37.11
CA ILE A 15 -8.80 -5.46 -36.90
C ILE A 15 -7.92 -5.90 -35.72
N VAL A 16 -8.26 -7.01 -35.04
CA VAL A 16 -7.50 -7.53 -33.91
C VAL A 16 -6.57 -8.65 -34.35
N LYS A 17 -5.31 -8.56 -34.00
CA LYS A 17 -4.31 -9.60 -34.12
C LYS A 17 -4.52 -10.64 -33.01
N ARG A 18 -5.29 -11.69 -33.29
CA ARG A 18 -5.74 -12.65 -32.27
C ARG A 18 -4.59 -13.37 -31.56
N LYS A 19 -3.49 -13.67 -32.25
CA LYS A 19 -2.32 -14.35 -31.67
C LYS A 19 -1.66 -13.53 -30.58
N GLU A 20 -1.65 -12.20 -30.70
CA GLU A 20 -1.04 -11.28 -29.72
C GLU A 20 -2.00 -10.87 -28.60
N LEU A 21 -3.30 -11.21 -28.72
CA LEU A 21 -4.30 -10.77 -27.75
C LEU A 21 -4.08 -11.37 -26.35
N ASP A 22 -3.75 -12.65 -26.30
CA ASP A 22 -3.50 -13.36 -25.06
C ASP A 22 -2.18 -12.89 -24.42
N ASP A 23 -1.13 -12.68 -25.19
CA ASP A 23 0.18 -12.21 -24.72
C ASP A 23 0.06 -10.85 -23.99
N HIS A 24 -0.84 -10.00 -24.48
CA HIS A 24 -1.02 -8.67 -23.91
C HIS A 24 -2.11 -8.57 -22.84
N PHE A 25 -3.13 -9.45 -22.85
CA PHE A 25 -4.32 -9.32 -21.99
C PHE A 25 -4.71 -10.60 -21.25
N LYS A 26 -3.82 -11.56 -21.17
CA LYS A 26 -3.83 -12.63 -20.15
C LYS A 26 -2.68 -12.39 -19.18
N ILE A 27 -2.95 -12.53 -17.89
CA ILE A 27 -1.95 -12.41 -16.84
C ILE A 27 -1.94 -13.69 -16.04
N MET A 28 -0.79 -14.34 -15.97
CA MET A 28 -0.61 -15.53 -15.15
C MET A 28 -0.51 -15.13 -13.67
N GLN A 29 -1.19 -15.87 -12.84
CA GLN A 29 -1.20 -15.70 -11.41
C GLN A 29 -0.42 -16.83 -10.77
N PHE A 30 0.52 -16.48 -9.90
CA PHE A 30 1.30 -17.43 -9.12
C PHE A 30 1.08 -17.18 -7.63
N GLU A 31 1.19 -18.22 -6.83
CA GLU A 31 1.42 -18.04 -5.40
C GLU A 31 2.77 -17.32 -5.18
N ASP A 32 2.87 -16.57 -4.08
CA ASP A 32 4.08 -15.79 -3.69
C ASP A 32 5.32 -16.68 -3.41
N LYS A 33 5.35 -17.91 -3.92
CA LYS A 33 6.42 -18.88 -3.75
C LYS A 33 7.43 -18.76 -4.88
N VAL A 34 8.66 -18.50 -4.50
CA VAL A 34 9.81 -18.66 -5.39
C VAL A 34 9.83 -20.10 -5.87
N CYS A 35 9.68 -20.30 -7.18
CA CYS A 35 9.87 -21.63 -7.76
C CYS A 35 11.34 -22.05 -7.53
N GLU A 36 11.58 -23.05 -6.70
CA GLU A 36 12.94 -23.52 -6.36
C GLU A 36 13.69 -24.08 -7.59
N LYS A 37 12.97 -24.36 -8.69
CA LYS A 37 13.52 -24.88 -9.95
C LYS A 37 13.80 -23.80 -11.00
N CYS A 38 13.36 -22.56 -10.77
CA CYS A 38 13.59 -21.44 -11.70
C CYS A 38 14.52 -20.43 -11.06
N ASP A 39 15.77 -20.37 -11.49
CA ASP A 39 16.71 -19.28 -11.20
C ASP A 39 16.35 -17.98 -11.95
N TYR A 40 15.29 -17.99 -12.71
CA TYR A 40 14.83 -16.87 -13.55
C TYR A 40 13.72 -16.09 -12.90
N PHE A 41 14.07 -14.99 -12.27
CA PHE A 41 13.16 -13.97 -11.74
C PHE A 41 13.20 -12.68 -12.57
N GLU A 42 13.41 -12.76 -13.87
CA GLU A 42 13.35 -11.60 -14.76
C GLU A 42 12.34 -11.83 -15.88
N ASP A 43 11.19 -11.17 -15.73
CA ASP A 43 10.24 -10.71 -16.78
C ASP A 43 9.58 -11.72 -17.74
N ARG A 44 9.82 -13.01 -17.69
CA ARG A 44 9.07 -13.98 -18.51
C ARG A 44 8.77 -15.26 -17.73
N PRO A 45 7.51 -15.74 -17.76
CA PRO A 45 7.24 -17.11 -17.33
C PRO A 45 8.00 -18.07 -18.26
N CYS A 46 8.74 -19.01 -17.68
CA CYS A 46 9.34 -20.08 -18.46
C CYS A 46 8.23 -20.98 -19.03
N ASP A 47 8.49 -21.67 -20.13
CA ASP A 47 7.52 -22.58 -20.78
C ASP A 47 7.05 -23.70 -19.82
N ILE A 48 7.78 -23.94 -18.73
CA ILE A 48 7.50 -24.92 -17.67
C ILE A 48 6.54 -24.35 -16.60
N CYS A 49 6.28 -23.03 -16.55
CA CYS A 49 5.49 -22.41 -15.50
C CYS A 49 4.02 -22.84 -15.46
N MET A 50 3.46 -23.34 -16.54
CA MET A 50 2.08 -23.88 -16.57
C MET A 50 1.95 -25.21 -15.80
N GLU A 51 3.05 -25.93 -15.58
CA GLU A 51 3.11 -27.15 -14.77
C GLU A 51 3.62 -26.88 -13.34
N CYS A 52 3.93 -25.61 -13.02
CA CYS A 52 4.47 -25.23 -11.72
C CYS A 52 3.37 -25.36 -10.63
N PRO A 53 3.65 -26.01 -9.48
CA PRO A 53 2.71 -26.11 -8.37
C PRO A 53 2.25 -24.77 -7.81
N SER A 54 3.00 -23.68 -8.04
CA SER A 54 2.64 -22.33 -7.63
C SER A 54 1.73 -21.60 -8.63
N TYR A 55 1.41 -22.20 -9.77
CA TYR A 55 0.52 -21.61 -10.76
C TYR A 55 -0.94 -21.69 -10.31
N LEU A 56 -1.56 -20.54 -10.09
CA LEU A 56 -2.95 -20.42 -9.63
C LEU A 56 -3.96 -20.23 -10.78
N GLY A 57 -3.49 -20.05 -12.01
CA GLY A 57 -4.34 -19.84 -13.18
C GLY A 57 -4.04 -18.56 -13.94
N THR A 58 -4.90 -18.23 -14.90
CA THR A 58 -4.80 -17.01 -15.72
C THR A 58 -5.97 -16.07 -15.51
N ILE A 59 -5.67 -14.79 -15.47
CA ILE A 59 -6.68 -13.71 -15.48
C ILE A 59 -6.81 -13.21 -16.91
N GLN A 60 -7.92 -13.56 -17.58
CA GLN A 60 -8.23 -13.06 -18.91
C GLN A 60 -8.93 -11.70 -18.79
N LEU A 61 -8.30 -10.66 -19.34
CA LEU A 61 -8.79 -9.29 -19.29
C LEU A 61 -9.62 -8.88 -20.50
N TRP A 62 -9.62 -9.65 -21.58
CA TRP A 62 -10.44 -9.38 -22.76
C TRP A 62 -11.75 -10.20 -22.74
N LYS A 63 -12.77 -9.72 -23.47
CA LYS A 63 -14.08 -10.37 -23.61
C LYS A 63 -14.55 -10.29 -25.06
N ARG A 64 -15.28 -11.30 -25.53
CA ARG A 64 -15.92 -11.27 -26.83
C ARG A 64 -17.43 -11.00 -26.69
N LYS A 65 -17.95 -10.16 -27.58
CA LYS A 65 -19.40 -9.93 -27.71
C LYS A 65 -19.74 -9.81 -29.21
N GLY A 66 -20.34 -10.84 -29.78
CA GLY A 66 -20.60 -10.89 -31.20
C GLY A 66 -19.32 -10.74 -32.02
N ASN A 67 -19.30 -9.76 -32.91
CA ASN A 67 -18.18 -9.43 -33.79
C ASN A 67 -17.18 -8.43 -33.16
N TYR A 68 -17.27 -8.18 -31.87
CA TYR A 68 -16.39 -7.25 -31.15
C TYR A 68 -15.58 -7.94 -30.06
N ILE A 69 -14.38 -7.44 -29.85
CA ILE A 69 -13.53 -7.76 -28.70
C ILE A 69 -13.42 -6.54 -27.81
N GLY A 70 -13.77 -6.70 -26.54
CA GLY A 70 -13.66 -5.68 -25.50
C GLY A 70 -12.38 -5.86 -24.70
N ILE A 71 -11.47 -4.90 -24.77
CA ILE A 71 -10.17 -4.88 -24.08
C ILE A 71 -10.08 -3.72 -23.09
N PRO A 72 -9.33 -3.86 -21.98
CA PRO A 72 -9.00 -2.73 -21.12
C PRO A 72 -8.26 -1.64 -21.90
N PHE A 73 -8.48 -0.38 -21.54
CA PHE A 73 -7.90 0.77 -22.26
C PHE A 73 -6.85 1.55 -21.45
N GLY A 74 -6.42 1.01 -20.32
CA GLY A 74 -5.38 1.64 -19.49
C GLY A 74 -4.00 1.60 -20.13
N ASP A 75 -3.59 0.42 -20.62
CA ASP A 75 -2.32 0.26 -21.35
C ASP A 75 -2.50 0.48 -22.84
N ARG A 76 -2.36 1.73 -23.27
CA ARG A 76 -2.55 2.13 -24.67
C ARG A 76 -1.50 1.54 -25.60
N SER A 77 -0.29 1.23 -25.10
CA SER A 77 0.75 0.58 -25.91
C SER A 77 0.36 -0.86 -26.25
N ALA A 78 -0.13 -1.63 -25.28
CA ALA A 78 -0.66 -2.96 -25.51
C ALA A 78 -1.88 -2.95 -26.45
N VAL A 79 -2.77 -1.95 -26.31
CA VAL A 79 -3.91 -1.77 -27.23
C VAL A 79 -3.41 -1.57 -28.68
N LYS A 80 -2.43 -0.69 -28.89
CA LYS A 80 -1.86 -0.45 -30.23
C LYS A 80 -1.20 -1.70 -30.80
N ALA A 81 -0.48 -2.47 -29.99
CA ALA A 81 0.23 -3.67 -30.44
C ALA A 81 -0.71 -4.71 -31.07
N ILE A 82 -1.89 -4.92 -30.49
CA ILE A 82 -2.85 -5.92 -30.97
C ILE A 82 -3.73 -5.45 -32.14
N LEU A 83 -3.68 -4.17 -32.50
CA LEU A 83 -4.49 -3.63 -33.59
C LEU A 83 -3.72 -3.67 -34.92
N LYS A 84 -4.39 -4.12 -36.01
CA LYS A 84 -3.87 -4.06 -37.37
C LYS A 84 -3.95 -2.64 -37.93
N GLU A 85 -4.98 -1.90 -37.53
CA GLU A 85 -5.22 -0.51 -37.94
C GLU A 85 -5.79 0.28 -36.74
N ILE A 86 -5.61 1.59 -36.73
CA ILE A 86 -6.16 2.47 -35.69
C ILE A 86 -7.60 2.81 -36.06
N PRO A 87 -8.61 2.33 -35.29
CA PRO A 87 -10.00 2.64 -35.57
C PRO A 87 -10.37 4.07 -35.14
N THR A 88 -11.40 4.64 -35.74
CA THR A 88 -12.07 5.82 -35.18
C THR A 88 -12.76 5.44 -33.87
N ILE A 89 -12.43 6.11 -32.77
CA ILE A 89 -12.95 5.79 -31.45
C ILE A 89 -14.14 6.72 -31.11
N GLU A 90 -15.30 6.12 -30.88
CA GLU A 90 -16.44 6.80 -30.28
C GLU A 90 -16.34 6.66 -28.75
N ASP A 91 -16.03 7.77 -28.06
CA ASP A 91 -15.90 7.79 -26.59
C ASP A 91 -17.26 7.93 -25.91
N ARG A 92 -17.74 6.83 -25.33
CA ARG A 92 -18.99 6.75 -24.55
C ARG A 92 -18.74 6.64 -23.04
N ARG A 93 -17.55 7.04 -22.57
CA ARG A 93 -17.29 7.12 -21.13
C ARG A 93 -18.10 8.26 -20.51
N VAL A 94 -18.44 8.10 -19.25
CA VAL A 94 -19.30 9.06 -18.54
C VAL A 94 -18.47 10.01 -17.68
N ALA A 95 -18.91 11.25 -17.62
CA ALA A 95 -18.30 12.31 -16.81
C ALA A 95 -19.38 13.19 -16.17
N PRO A 96 -20.26 12.60 -15.32
CA PRO A 96 -21.28 13.40 -14.63
C PRO A 96 -20.58 14.45 -13.75
N LYS A 97 -21.03 15.70 -13.87
CA LYS A 97 -20.47 16.84 -13.13
C LYS A 97 -20.84 16.76 -11.65
N GLN A 98 -19.95 17.25 -10.80
CA GLN A 98 -20.28 17.60 -9.41
C GLN A 98 -21.37 18.65 -9.40
N LYS A 99 -22.28 18.55 -8.45
CA LYS A 99 -23.31 19.59 -8.28
C LYS A 99 -22.67 20.89 -7.78
N TYR A 100 -21.67 20.75 -6.91
CA TYR A 100 -20.95 21.87 -6.30
C TYR A 100 -19.45 21.76 -6.53
N ARG A 101 -18.86 22.87 -6.96
CA ARG A 101 -17.41 22.92 -7.17
C ARG A 101 -16.68 23.14 -5.86
N ILE A 102 -15.98 22.10 -5.42
CA ILE A 102 -15.13 22.15 -4.23
C ILE A 102 -13.82 22.85 -4.57
N LYS A 103 -13.36 23.74 -3.67
CA LYS A 103 -12.11 24.48 -3.78
C LYS A 103 -11.10 23.96 -2.75
N ILE A 104 -9.84 23.89 -3.16
CA ILE A 104 -8.73 23.62 -2.24
C ILE A 104 -8.43 24.89 -1.44
N THR A 105 -8.39 24.76 -0.11
CA THR A 105 -8.11 25.86 0.82
C THR A 105 -6.68 25.83 1.35
N SER A 106 -6.02 24.68 1.32
CA SER A 106 -4.64 24.51 1.79
C SER A 106 -3.62 24.78 0.69
N LYS A 107 -2.45 25.32 1.09
CA LYS A 107 -1.32 25.53 0.18
C LYS A 107 -0.69 24.20 -0.23
N ARG A 108 -0.43 24.04 -1.53
CA ARG A 108 0.32 22.90 -2.08
C ARG A 108 1.79 22.97 -1.69
N GLN A 109 2.37 21.83 -1.48
CA GLN A 109 3.83 21.71 -1.36
C GLN A 109 4.47 21.69 -2.77
N PRO A 110 5.69 22.20 -2.96
CA PRO A 110 6.32 22.26 -4.28
C PRO A 110 6.35 20.92 -5.04
N HIS A 111 6.60 19.82 -4.34
CA HIS A 111 6.67 18.48 -4.93
C HIS A 111 5.32 17.92 -5.39
N GLN A 112 4.21 18.58 -5.07
CA GLN A 112 2.85 18.15 -5.44
C GLN A 112 2.36 18.77 -6.76
N GLU A 113 2.90 19.91 -7.16
CA GLU A 113 2.45 20.67 -8.34
C GLU A 113 2.59 19.87 -9.65
N ALA A 114 3.79 19.41 -9.94
CA ALA A 114 4.08 18.67 -11.18
C ALA A 114 3.27 17.38 -11.32
N PRO A 115 3.17 16.49 -10.30
CA PRO A 115 2.33 15.30 -10.37
C PRO A 115 0.85 15.62 -10.57
N ILE A 116 0.32 16.62 -9.89
CA ILE A 116 -1.08 17.03 -10.06
C ILE A 116 -1.33 17.49 -11.50
N LYS A 117 -0.45 18.35 -12.05
CA LYS A 117 -0.54 18.83 -13.42
C LYS A 117 -0.52 17.67 -14.42
N GLN A 118 0.45 16.75 -14.28
CA GLN A 118 0.57 15.57 -15.16
C GLN A 118 -0.68 14.69 -15.13
N MET A 119 -1.27 14.46 -13.94
CA MET A 119 -2.50 13.67 -13.82
C MET A 119 -3.72 14.37 -14.41
N LEU A 120 -3.83 15.69 -14.28
CA LEU A 120 -4.91 16.48 -14.90
C LEU A 120 -4.84 16.45 -16.43
N GLU A 121 -3.64 16.54 -17.00
CA GLU A 121 -3.41 16.47 -18.44
C GLU A 121 -3.70 15.07 -19.01
N ARG A 122 -3.22 14.02 -18.33
CA ARG A 122 -3.36 12.64 -18.80
C ARG A 122 -4.72 12.04 -18.53
N GLN A 123 -5.32 12.33 -17.37
CA GLN A 123 -6.62 11.84 -16.90
C GLN A 123 -6.71 10.30 -16.77
N TYR A 124 -5.60 9.59 -16.74
CA TYR A 124 -5.52 8.15 -16.49
C TYR A 124 -4.12 7.76 -16.00
N GLY A 125 -4.01 6.59 -15.40
CA GLY A 125 -2.76 6.02 -14.95
C GLY A 125 -2.58 6.07 -13.43
N ILE A 126 -1.37 5.78 -13.00
CA ILE A 126 -1.03 5.66 -11.59
C ILE A 126 -0.18 6.85 -11.15
N LEU A 127 -0.58 7.48 -10.05
CA LEU A 127 0.21 8.42 -9.30
C LEU A 127 1.04 7.64 -8.26
N GLU A 128 2.33 7.54 -8.54
CA GLU A 128 3.31 7.01 -7.59
C GLU A 128 3.74 8.13 -6.64
N ALA A 129 3.45 7.93 -5.36
CA ALA A 129 3.71 8.93 -4.35
C ALA A 129 4.13 8.23 -3.06
N PRO A 130 5.38 8.43 -2.59
CA PRO A 130 5.87 7.77 -1.40
C PRO A 130 5.02 8.15 -0.18
N PRO A 131 5.05 7.36 0.89
CA PRO A 131 4.36 7.72 2.12
C PRO A 131 4.72 9.15 2.56
N ARG A 132 3.71 9.93 2.97
CA ARG A 132 3.82 11.33 3.42
C ARG A 132 4.06 12.38 2.35
N SER A 133 4.00 12.03 1.09
CA SER A 133 3.99 13.01 -0.01
C SER A 133 2.70 13.83 -0.12
N GLY A 134 1.68 13.51 0.69
CA GLY A 134 0.34 14.07 0.53
C GLY A 134 -0.44 13.45 -0.63
N LYS A 135 -0.28 12.14 -0.83
CA LYS A 135 -0.98 11.36 -1.87
C LYS A 135 -2.49 11.61 -1.85
N THR A 136 -3.12 11.54 -0.66
CA THR A 136 -4.54 11.81 -0.46
C THR A 136 -4.90 13.24 -0.87
N PHE A 137 -4.11 14.22 -0.43
CA PHE A 137 -4.28 15.62 -0.80
C PHE A 137 -4.22 15.84 -2.32
N MET A 138 -3.20 15.25 -2.98
CA MET A 138 -3.09 15.35 -4.45
C MET A 138 -4.29 14.73 -5.16
N ALA A 139 -4.79 13.59 -4.67
CA ALA A 139 -5.98 12.94 -5.23
C ALA A 139 -7.24 13.80 -5.08
N ILE A 140 -7.42 14.44 -3.93
CA ILE A 140 -8.53 15.37 -3.67
C ILE A 140 -8.43 16.60 -4.57
N ASP A 141 -7.25 17.18 -4.72
CA ASP A 141 -7.02 18.34 -5.58
C ASP A 141 -7.32 18.03 -7.06
N ILE A 142 -6.84 16.88 -7.55
CA ILE A 142 -7.14 16.43 -8.92
C ILE A 142 -8.65 16.26 -9.10
N ALA A 143 -9.34 15.59 -8.18
CA ALA A 143 -10.78 15.36 -8.27
C ALA A 143 -11.60 16.67 -8.22
N ALA A 144 -11.21 17.61 -7.36
CA ALA A 144 -11.85 18.91 -7.25
C ALA A 144 -11.69 19.74 -8.54
N ARG A 145 -10.50 19.73 -9.16
CA ARG A 145 -10.23 20.44 -10.41
C ARG A 145 -10.93 19.81 -11.62
N LEU A 146 -11.04 18.49 -11.68
CA LEU A 146 -11.76 17.80 -12.75
C LEU A 146 -13.26 18.10 -12.71
N GLY A 147 -13.84 18.33 -11.54
CA GLY A 147 -15.23 18.75 -11.37
C GLY A 147 -16.25 17.67 -11.74
N PHE A 148 -15.86 16.39 -11.79
CA PHE A 148 -16.76 15.25 -12.03
C PHE A 148 -17.08 14.52 -10.73
N LYS A 149 -18.28 13.92 -10.67
CA LYS A 149 -18.64 13.03 -9.55
C LYS A 149 -17.57 11.97 -9.37
N THR A 150 -17.04 11.90 -8.16
CA THR A 150 -15.84 11.12 -7.82
C THR A 150 -16.17 10.00 -6.86
N MET A 151 -15.64 8.81 -7.11
CA MET A 151 -15.61 7.72 -6.15
C MET A 151 -14.16 7.40 -5.78
N VAL A 152 -13.90 7.28 -4.48
CA VAL A 152 -12.65 6.75 -3.94
C VAL A 152 -12.89 5.32 -3.47
N LEU A 153 -12.10 4.39 -3.97
CA LEU A 153 -12.09 2.99 -3.55
C LEU A 153 -10.85 2.68 -2.72
N ALA A 154 -11.06 2.17 -1.51
CA ALA A 154 -9.99 1.74 -0.62
C ALA A 154 -10.23 0.32 -0.09
N ALA A 155 -9.16 -0.33 0.42
CA ALA A 155 -9.24 -1.67 0.97
C ALA A 155 -9.87 -1.71 2.37
N GLN A 156 -9.75 -0.63 3.14
CA GLN A 156 -10.17 -0.59 4.54
C GLN A 156 -10.92 0.70 4.87
N GLU A 157 -11.88 0.61 5.80
CA GLU A 157 -12.68 1.77 6.22
C GLU A 157 -11.83 2.86 6.89
N ASP A 158 -10.78 2.51 7.62
CA ASP A 158 -9.89 3.47 8.27
C ASP A 158 -9.15 4.37 7.26
N TRP A 159 -8.90 3.89 6.03
CA TRP A 159 -8.33 4.70 4.95
C TRP A 159 -9.35 5.72 4.43
N LEU A 160 -10.62 5.32 4.36
CA LEU A 160 -11.70 6.23 3.99
C LEU A 160 -11.92 7.32 5.05
N ASP A 161 -11.75 7.01 6.34
CA ASP A 161 -11.80 8.01 7.41
C ASP A 161 -10.70 9.06 7.22
N GLN A 162 -9.49 8.65 6.84
CA GLN A 162 -8.40 9.57 6.51
C GLN A 162 -8.74 10.46 5.30
N PHE A 163 -9.28 9.88 4.22
CA PHE A 163 -9.74 10.68 3.08
C PHE A 163 -10.79 11.71 3.48
N LEU A 164 -11.74 11.31 4.33
CA LEU A 164 -12.79 12.21 4.81
C LEU A 164 -12.21 13.35 5.67
N ASP A 165 -11.31 13.03 6.59
CA ASP A 165 -10.61 14.03 7.41
C ASP A 165 -9.81 15.01 6.54
N ASP A 166 -9.11 14.52 5.50
CA ASP A 166 -8.33 15.33 4.57
C ASP A 166 -9.24 16.21 3.69
N PHE A 167 -10.41 15.74 3.24
CA PHE A 167 -11.40 16.58 2.58
C PHE A 167 -11.81 17.77 3.45
N TYR A 168 -12.14 17.51 4.73
CA TYR A 168 -12.54 18.56 5.66
C TYR A 168 -11.39 19.49 6.10
N ALA A 169 -10.16 19.01 6.06
CA ALA A 169 -8.99 19.81 6.42
C ALA A 169 -8.48 20.70 5.28
N HIS A 170 -8.63 20.27 4.04
CA HIS A 170 -7.95 20.88 2.89
C HIS A 170 -8.88 21.50 1.85
N THR A 171 -10.20 21.44 2.07
CA THR A 171 -11.18 22.00 1.14
C THR A 171 -12.25 22.81 1.85
N ASN A 172 -13.02 23.58 1.08
CA ASN A 172 -14.19 24.31 1.58
C ASN A 172 -15.45 23.45 1.71
N VAL A 173 -15.34 22.12 1.71
CA VAL A 173 -16.50 21.22 1.70
C VAL A 173 -17.43 21.41 2.90
N ARG A 174 -16.89 21.75 4.10
CA ARG A 174 -17.71 22.04 5.29
C ARG A 174 -18.64 23.19 5.10
N ASP A 175 -18.15 24.27 4.48
CA ASP A 175 -18.95 25.48 4.25
C ASP A 175 -20.06 25.19 3.21
N VAL A 176 -19.71 24.42 2.16
CA VAL A 176 -20.67 23.99 1.14
C VAL A 176 -21.74 23.08 1.75
N GLU A 177 -21.38 22.10 2.58
CA GLU A 177 -22.32 21.20 3.26
C GLU A 177 -23.24 21.95 4.21
N LYS A 178 -22.71 22.95 4.94
CA LYS A 178 -23.49 23.80 5.84
C LYS A 178 -24.50 24.66 5.07
N TRP A 179 -24.08 25.26 3.98
CA TRP A 179 -24.93 26.05 3.12
C TRP A 179 -26.04 25.23 2.43
N GLU A 180 -25.70 24.03 1.95
CA GLU A 180 -26.60 23.14 1.23
C GLU A 180 -27.51 22.30 2.15
N GLY A 181 -27.22 22.21 3.43
CA GLY A 181 -27.96 21.37 4.38
C GLY A 181 -27.82 19.87 4.12
N ARG A 182 -26.85 19.44 3.28
CA ARG A 182 -26.64 18.03 2.94
C ARG A 182 -25.16 17.68 2.82
N LYS A 183 -24.85 16.38 2.92
CA LYS A 183 -23.50 15.86 2.69
C LYS A 183 -23.12 15.92 1.22
N ILE A 184 -21.90 16.38 0.97
CA ILE A 184 -21.24 16.45 -0.36
C ILE A 184 -20.20 15.33 -0.46
N VAL A 185 -19.46 15.09 0.63
CA VAL A 185 -18.50 13.98 0.76
C VAL A 185 -18.94 13.05 1.87
N GLY A 186 -18.79 11.75 1.68
CA GLY A 186 -19.15 10.78 2.70
C GLY A 186 -18.82 9.35 2.35
N LYS A 187 -18.75 8.51 3.39
CA LYS A 187 -18.71 7.05 3.21
C LYS A 187 -20.06 6.56 2.74
N ALA A 188 -20.05 5.67 1.75
CA ALA A 188 -21.27 5.12 1.16
C ALA A 188 -21.12 3.63 0.90
N LYS A 189 -22.21 2.87 1.12
CA LYS A 189 -22.28 1.41 0.93
C LYS A 189 -23.35 1.00 -0.08
N THR A 190 -24.37 1.83 -0.25
CA THR A 190 -25.51 1.56 -1.16
C THR A 190 -25.47 2.46 -2.40
N PRO A 191 -26.07 2.04 -3.52
CA PRO A 191 -26.18 2.87 -4.72
C PRO A 191 -26.86 4.20 -4.46
N GLU A 192 -27.88 4.26 -3.62
CA GLU A 192 -28.65 5.46 -3.28
C GLU A 192 -27.79 6.48 -2.55
N GLU A 193 -26.96 6.02 -1.58
CA GLU A 193 -26.01 6.87 -0.88
C GLU A 193 -24.96 7.44 -1.85
N ILE A 194 -24.40 6.56 -2.70
CA ILE A 194 -23.38 6.96 -3.70
C ILE A 194 -23.90 8.02 -4.66
N LYS A 195 -25.11 7.85 -5.19
CA LYS A 195 -25.74 8.79 -6.14
C LYS A 195 -25.98 10.18 -5.54
N LYS A 196 -26.23 10.25 -4.22
CA LYS A 196 -26.48 11.52 -3.51
C LYS A 196 -25.20 12.34 -3.28
N LEU A 197 -24.01 11.72 -3.30
CA LEU A 197 -22.74 12.37 -3.01
C LEU A 197 -22.06 12.86 -4.30
N ASP A 198 -21.29 13.93 -4.19
CA ASP A 198 -20.36 14.36 -5.23
C ASP A 198 -19.00 13.64 -5.08
N PHE A 199 -18.64 13.28 -3.83
CA PHE A 199 -17.46 12.48 -3.49
C PHE A 199 -17.87 11.31 -2.61
N ALA A 200 -18.02 10.13 -3.21
CA ALA A 200 -18.36 8.90 -2.49
C ALA A 200 -17.10 8.14 -2.08
N LEU A 201 -16.97 7.81 -0.81
CA LEU A 201 -15.87 7.04 -0.26
C LEU A 201 -16.37 5.62 0.03
N CYS A 202 -15.83 4.62 -0.68
CA CYS A 202 -16.32 3.24 -0.64
C CYS A 202 -15.17 2.25 -0.42
N THR A 203 -15.46 1.14 0.27
CA THR A 203 -14.56 0.00 0.24
C THR A 203 -14.87 -0.89 -0.96
N TYR A 204 -13.86 -1.51 -1.57
CA TYR A 204 -14.10 -2.41 -2.70
C TYR A 204 -14.87 -3.67 -2.26
N GLN A 205 -14.79 -4.07 -0.97
CA GLN A 205 -15.56 -5.18 -0.38
C GLN A 205 -17.07 -4.98 -0.56
N SER A 206 -17.54 -3.74 -0.53
CA SER A 206 -18.96 -3.41 -0.78
C SER A 206 -19.45 -3.90 -2.15
N PHE A 207 -18.55 -4.10 -3.10
CA PHE A 207 -18.86 -4.53 -4.46
C PHE A 207 -18.48 -5.98 -4.76
N ILE A 208 -17.75 -6.63 -3.86
CA ILE A 208 -17.37 -8.04 -3.97
C ILE A 208 -18.43 -8.93 -3.31
N SER A 209 -19.03 -8.47 -2.21
CA SER A 209 -20.05 -9.19 -1.45
C SER A 209 -21.31 -9.53 -2.27
N ALA A 210 -22.17 -10.35 -1.71
CA ALA A 210 -23.45 -10.71 -2.33
C ALA A 210 -24.23 -9.47 -2.81
N GLY A 211 -24.75 -9.52 -4.04
CA GLY A 211 -25.42 -8.38 -4.68
C GLY A 211 -24.45 -7.28 -5.22
N GLY A 212 -23.14 -7.42 -5.05
CA GLY A 212 -22.16 -6.43 -5.48
C GLY A 212 -22.18 -6.15 -6.98
N ALA A 213 -22.39 -7.16 -7.81
CA ALA A 213 -22.51 -6.99 -9.26
C ALA A 213 -23.73 -6.12 -9.66
N LYS A 214 -24.85 -6.27 -8.96
CA LYS A 214 -26.06 -5.44 -9.16
C LYS A 214 -25.73 -4.00 -8.78
N ARG A 215 -25.16 -3.77 -7.58
CA ARG A 215 -24.73 -2.43 -7.13
C ARG A 215 -23.78 -1.75 -8.11
N LEU A 216 -22.77 -2.47 -8.62
CA LEU A 216 -21.84 -1.94 -9.64
C LEU A 216 -22.58 -1.48 -10.90
N LYS A 217 -23.54 -2.29 -11.41
CA LYS A 217 -24.32 -1.95 -12.61
C LYS A 217 -25.14 -0.68 -12.40
N GLU A 218 -25.70 -0.48 -11.21
CA GLU A 218 -26.54 0.69 -10.88
C GLU A 218 -25.76 1.99 -10.76
N ILE A 219 -24.47 1.93 -10.44
CA ILE A 219 -23.62 3.13 -10.23
C ILE A 219 -22.58 3.36 -11.33
N ALA A 220 -22.38 2.40 -12.22
CA ALA A 220 -21.30 2.46 -13.21
C ALA A 220 -21.31 3.72 -14.09
N ASP A 221 -22.49 4.27 -14.33
CA ASP A 221 -22.72 5.46 -15.16
C ASP A 221 -22.84 6.77 -14.34
N HIS A 222 -22.77 6.68 -13.01
CA HIS A 222 -22.88 7.84 -12.12
C HIS A 222 -21.53 8.40 -11.66
N ILE A 223 -20.43 7.74 -11.99
CA ILE A 223 -19.08 8.11 -11.55
C ILE A 223 -18.25 8.54 -12.75
N GLY A 224 -17.77 9.79 -12.70
CA GLY A 224 -16.90 10.38 -13.74
C GLY A 224 -15.42 10.23 -13.46
N VAL A 225 -15.03 10.23 -12.16
CA VAL A 225 -13.66 9.98 -11.68
C VAL A 225 -13.66 8.81 -10.72
N LEU A 226 -12.83 7.81 -10.99
CA LEU A 226 -12.60 6.68 -10.10
C LEU A 226 -11.16 6.76 -9.59
N ILE A 227 -10.99 6.94 -8.29
CA ILE A 227 -9.70 6.94 -7.60
C ILE A 227 -9.58 5.64 -6.82
N ILE A 228 -8.47 4.93 -6.98
CA ILE A 228 -8.19 3.68 -6.32
C ILE A 228 -6.98 3.86 -5.43
N ASP A 229 -7.17 3.79 -4.12
CA ASP A 229 -6.07 3.90 -3.16
C ASP A 229 -5.36 2.57 -2.96
N GLU A 230 -4.03 2.65 -2.83
CA GLU A 230 -3.11 1.51 -2.68
C GLU A 230 -3.40 0.40 -3.69
N VAL A 231 -3.32 0.74 -4.98
CA VAL A 231 -3.65 -0.17 -6.09
C VAL A 231 -2.91 -1.51 -6.05
N HIS A 232 -1.78 -1.57 -5.36
CA HIS A 232 -1.01 -2.80 -5.17
C HIS A 232 -1.65 -3.78 -4.15
N GLY A 233 -2.59 -3.32 -3.32
CA GLY A 233 -3.19 -4.09 -2.22
C GLY A 233 -4.46 -4.85 -2.57
N ILE A 234 -5.04 -4.68 -3.76
CA ILE A 234 -6.33 -5.27 -4.14
C ILE A 234 -6.11 -6.61 -4.85
N PRO A 235 -6.86 -7.68 -4.49
CA PRO A 235 -6.80 -8.96 -5.22
C PRO A 235 -7.11 -8.77 -6.70
N ALA A 236 -6.31 -9.36 -7.59
CA ALA A 236 -6.32 -9.01 -9.01
C ALA A 236 -7.62 -9.38 -9.75
N THR A 237 -8.23 -10.52 -9.45
CA THR A 237 -9.50 -10.95 -10.04
C THR A 237 -10.64 -10.01 -9.67
N GLU A 238 -10.72 -9.63 -8.40
CA GLU A 238 -11.71 -8.70 -7.87
C GLU A 238 -11.49 -7.29 -8.41
N TYR A 239 -10.23 -6.89 -8.52
CA TYR A 239 -9.81 -5.64 -9.13
C TYR A 239 -10.32 -5.55 -10.58
N ALA A 240 -10.08 -6.57 -11.39
CA ALA A 240 -10.52 -6.62 -12.78
C ALA A 240 -12.05 -6.53 -12.90
N ARG A 241 -12.79 -7.15 -11.98
CA ARG A 241 -14.25 -7.12 -11.94
C ARG A 241 -14.78 -5.75 -11.56
N VAL A 242 -14.32 -5.19 -10.44
CA VAL A 242 -14.83 -3.93 -9.89
C VAL A 242 -14.42 -2.75 -10.76
N ILE A 243 -13.12 -2.56 -11.01
CA ILE A 243 -12.60 -1.42 -11.77
C ILE A 243 -13.02 -1.49 -13.24
N GLY A 244 -13.09 -2.70 -13.80
CA GLY A 244 -13.53 -2.93 -15.18
C GLY A 244 -15.01 -2.68 -15.43
N ALA A 245 -15.85 -2.57 -14.39
CA ALA A 245 -17.27 -2.26 -14.53
C ALA A 245 -17.54 -0.77 -14.80
N PHE A 246 -16.75 0.13 -14.21
CA PHE A 246 -16.98 1.57 -14.30
C PHE A 246 -16.68 2.12 -15.69
N LYS A 247 -17.63 2.94 -16.21
CA LYS A 247 -17.48 3.69 -17.46
C LYS A 247 -16.84 5.07 -17.23
N ALA A 248 -16.33 5.36 -16.03
CA ALA A 248 -15.72 6.61 -15.64
C ALA A 248 -14.71 7.12 -16.68
N LYS A 249 -14.81 8.40 -17.05
CA LYS A 249 -13.91 9.04 -18.01
C LYS A 249 -12.47 9.06 -17.50
N VAL A 250 -12.29 9.22 -16.19
CA VAL A 250 -11.00 9.32 -15.52
C VAL A 250 -10.84 8.17 -14.53
N LYS A 251 -9.73 7.45 -14.62
CA LYS A 251 -9.34 6.39 -13.66
C LYS A 251 -7.93 6.64 -13.17
N ILE A 252 -7.77 6.81 -11.88
CA ILE A 252 -6.50 7.13 -11.23
C ILE A 252 -6.20 6.11 -10.15
N GLY A 253 -5.03 5.50 -10.24
CA GLY A 253 -4.50 4.65 -9.19
C GLY A 253 -3.52 5.43 -8.31
N LEU A 254 -3.53 5.19 -7.01
CA LEU A 254 -2.59 5.76 -6.06
C LEU A 254 -1.75 4.63 -5.45
N THR A 255 -0.44 4.83 -5.36
CA THR A 255 0.45 3.86 -4.68
C THR A 255 1.72 4.53 -4.19
N GLY A 256 2.25 4.03 -3.07
CA GLY A 256 3.61 4.39 -2.61
C GLY A 256 4.70 3.54 -3.26
N THR A 257 4.33 2.37 -3.79
CA THR A 257 5.23 1.39 -4.42
C THR A 257 4.47 0.68 -5.54
N PRO A 258 4.78 0.94 -6.83
CA PRO A 258 4.07 0.33 -7.96
C PRO A 258 4.55 -1.09 -8.26
N ASP A 259 5.07 -1.80 -7.27
CA ASP A 259 5.65 -3.12 -7.43
C ASP A 259 4.90 -4.17 -6.61
N ARG A 260 4.70 -5.35 -7.22
CA ARG A 260 4.09 -6.54 -6.59
C ARG A 260 4.88 -7.77 -7.02
N LYS A 261 5.24 -8.60 -6.03
CA LYS A 261 5.98 -9.85 -6.28
C LYS A 261 5.19 -10.89 -7.08
N ASP A 262 3.86 -10.82 -7.02
CA ASP A 262 2.95 -11.77 -7.68
C ASP A 262 2.64 -11.40 -9.16
N GLY A 263 3.33 -10.42 -9.74
CA GLY A 263 3.11 -9.96 -11.13
C GLY A 263 1.76 -9.28 -11.38
N LEU A 264 0.87 -9.27 -10.39
CA LEU A 264 -0.52 -8.80 -10.54
C LEU A 264 -0.65 -7.28 -10.70
N MET A 265 0.43 -6.52 -10.57
CA MET A 265 0.45 -5.10 -10.94
C MET A 265 0.11 -4.89 -12.42
N GLY A 266 0.40 -5.90 -13.27
CA GLY A 266 -0.01 -5.92 -14.67
C GLY A 266 -1.51 -5.73 -14.89
N VAL A 267 -2.37 -6.25 -14.00
CA VAL A 267 -3.83 -6.06 -14.07
C VAL A 267 -4.20 -4.58 -13.89
N ALA A 268 -3.59 -3.92 -12.89
CA ALA A 268 -3.81 -2.49 -12.66
C ALA A 268 -3.34 -1.65 -13.86
N PHE A 269 -2.17 -1.96 -14.42
CA PHE A 269 -1.65 -1.27 -15.60
C PHE A 269 -2.58 -1.42 -16.81
N LYS A 270 -3.16 -2.59 -17.02
CA LYS A 270 -4.10 -2.80 -18.13
C LYS A 270 -5.42 -2.05 -17.94
N LEU A 271 -5.92 -1.93 -16.71
CA LEU A 271 -7.22 -1.33 -16.41
C LEU A 271 -7.17 0.19 -16.22
N ILE A 272 -6.11 0.71 -15.61
CA ILE A 272 -5.97 2.13 -15.24
C ILE A 272 -4.92 2.81 -16.11
N GLY A 273 -3.78 2.17 -16.31
CA GLY A 273 -2.59 2.69 -16.98
C GLY A 273 -1.32 2.49 -16.17
N LYS A 274 -0.17 2.68 -16.81
CA LYS A 274 1.13 2.66 -16.15
C LYS A 274 1.30 3.87 -15.21
N VAL A 275 2.42 3.93 -14.51
CA VAL A 275 2.78 5.11 -13.72
C VAL A 275 2.89 6.33 -14.65
N THR A 276 2.03 7.29 -14.43
CA THR A 276 1.89 8.50 -15.25
C THR A 276 2.54 9.71 -14.58
N ALA A 277 2.47 9.75 -13.25
CA ALA A 277 3.05 10.84 -12.46
C ALA A 277 3.78 10.29 -11.24
N ARG A 278 4.86 10.95 -10.84
CA ARG A 278 5.64 10.61 -9.65
C ARG A 278 5.84 11.84 -8.78
N ALA A 279 5.52 11.69 -7.49
CA ALA A 279 5.90 12.67 -6.48
C ALA A 279 7.21 12.22 -5.82
N THR A 280 8.18 13.13 -5.72
CA THR A 280 9.43 12.90 -4.99
C THR A 280 9.45 13.78 -3.76
N VAL A 281 9.69 13.18 -2.59
CA VAL A 281 9.76 13.92 -1.32
C VAL A 281 11.14 13.71 -0.72
N GLU A 282 11.77 14.79 -0.34
CA GLU A 282 12.96 14.69 0.48
C GLU A 282 12.59 14.10 1.83
N THR A 283 13.41 13.18 2.27
CA THR A 283 13.23 12.50 3.53
C THR A 283 14.55 12.35 4.25
N MET A 284 14.51 12.36 5.59
CA MET A 284 15.71 12.10 6.38
C MET A 284 16.24 10.69 6.11
N LYS A 285 17.57 10.54 6.04
CA LYS A 285 18.23 9.23 5.94
C LYS A 285 18.34 8.61 7.31
N PRO A 286 17.74 7.43 7.55
CA PRO A 286 17.90 6.74 8.82
C PRO A 286 19.31 6.14 8.96
N ARG A 287 19.79 6.11 10.20
CA ARG A 287 20.92 5.27 10.60
C ARG A 287 20.40 3.89 11.02
N VAL A 288 20.96 2.83 10.47
CA VAL A 288 20.60 1.45 10.83
C VAL A 288 21.61 0.89 11.81
N THR A 289 21.12 0.31 12.92
CA THR A 289 21.95 -0.43 13.88
C THR A 289 21.46 -1.87 14.00
N LEU A 290 22.37 -2.82 13.93
CA LEU A 290 22.09 -4.25 14.03
C LEU A 290 22.28 -4.75 15.45
N HIS A 291 21.25 -5.35 16.00
CA HIS A 291 21.25 -5.98 17.32
C HIS A 291 21.08 -7.49 17.15
N LEU A 292 22.17 -8.23 17.34
CA LEU A 292 22.11 -9.70 17.39
C LEU A 292 21.49 -10.11 18.71
N THR A 293 20.47 -10.96 18.66
CA THR A 293 19.82 -11.47 19.85
C THR A 293 20.38 -12.86 20.19
N GLN A 294 20.30 -13.22 21.47
CA GLN A 294 20.72 -14.55 21.95
C GLN A 294 19.61 -15.60 21.81
N ALA A 295 18.59 -15.33 20.99
CA ALA A 295 17.53 -16.31 20.74
C ALA A 295 18.00 -17.31 19.70
N THR A 296 18.87 -18.22 20.11
CA THR A 296 19.27 -19.37 19.30
C THR A 296 18.34 -20.55 19.58
N THR A 297 18.02 -21.30 18.56
CA THR A 297 17.26 -22.54 18.69
C THR A 297 17.86 -23.61 17.77
N SER A 298 18.05 -24.79 18.32
CA SER A 298 18.36 -25.99 17.54
C SER A 298 17.12 -26.62 16.89
N TYR A 299 15.95 -26.14 17.26
CA TYR A 299 14.70 -26.62 16.68
C TYR A 299 14.45 -26.02 15.30
N HIS A 300 14.28 -26.87 14.32
CA HIS A 300 13.76 -26.51 13.03
C HIS A 300 12.24 -26.34 13.13
N TYR A 301 11.77 -25.09 13.22
CA TYR A 301 10.34 -24.83 13.19
C TYR A 301 9.81 -25.11 11.79
N LYS A 302 8.93 -26.10 11.68
CA LYS A 302 8.25 -26.42 10.41
C LYS A 302 7.22 -25.36 10.01
N GLN A 303 6.79 -24.52 10.95
CA GLN A 303 5.77 -23.50 10.73
C GLN A 303 6.23 -22.11 11.20
N TRP A 304 5.98 -21.10 10.40
CA TRP A 304 6.26 -19.70 10.69
C TRP A 304 5.67 -19.22 12.02
N THR A 305 4.40 -19.56 12.28
CA THR A 305 3.68 -19.19 13.50
C THR A 305 4.38 -19.67 14.76
N SER A 306 4.93 -20.88 14.76
CA SER A 306 5.66 -21.47 15.89
C SER A 306 7.00 -20.75 16.11
N ALA A 307 7.72 -20.42 15.03
CA ALA A 307 8.95 -19.64 15.12
C ALA A 307 8.69 -18.24 15.69
N MET A 308 7.62 -17.58 15.27
CA MET A 308 7.25 -16.26 15.79
C MET A 308 6.83 -16.33 17.26
N LYS A 309 6.05 -17.34 17.65
CA LYS A 309 5.67 -17.56 19.07
C LYS A 309 6.90 -17.70 19.96
N PHE A 310 7.90 -18.49 19.51
CA PHE A 310 9.17 -18.61 20.22
C PHE A 310 9.85 -17.24 20.40
N LEU A 311 10.02 -16.46 19.33
CA LEU A 311 10.68 -15.14 19.40
C LEU A 311 9.96 -14.18 20.35
N TYR A 312 8.63 -14.14 20.32
CA TYR A 312 7.85 -13.22 21.14
C TYR A 312 7.88 -13.59 22.64
N THR A 313 8.14 -14.86 22.98
CA THR A 313 8.18 -15.34 24.36
C THR A 313 9.61 -15.51 24.91
N HIS A 314 10.65 -15.39 24.08
CA HIS A 314 12.02 -15.64 24.47
C HIS A 314 12.55 -14.59 25.46
N LYS A 315 12.80 -14.99 26.71
CA LYS A 315 13.10 -14.09 27.84
C LYS A 315 14.34 -13.21 27.61
N LYS A 316 15.49 -13.80 27.25
CA LYS A 316 16.76 -13.06 27.05
C LYS A 316 16.63 -12.03 25.93
N ARG A 317 15.97 -12.41 24.82
CA ARG A 317 15.69 -11.52 23.70
C ARG A 317 14.85 -10.32 24.13
N ASN A 318 13.74 -10.57 24.84
CA ASN A 318 12.86 -9.51 25.29
C ASN A 318 13.55 -8.57 26.28
N LEU A 319 14.43 -9.10 27.17
CA LEU A 319 15.23 -8.28 28.07
C LEU A 319 16.18 -7.34 27.32
N GLN A 320 16.81 -7.81 26.22
CA GLN A 320 17.66 -6.99 25.37
C GLN A 320 16.87 -5.88 24.69
N ILE A 321 15.69 -6.18 24.15
CA ILE A 321 14.79 -5.19 23.53
C ILE A 321 14.34 -4.15 24.57
N ILE A 322 13.92 -4.61 25.76
CA ILE A 322 13.47 -3.73 26.85
C ILE A 322 14.58 -2.79 27.30
N LYS A 323 15.82 -3.32 27.46
CA LYS A 323 16.98 -2.48 27.81
C LYS A 323 17.18 -1.38 26.77
N SER A 324 17.23 -1.74 25.49
CA SER A 324 17.41 -0.77 24.41
C SER A 324 16.30 0.28 24.37
N LEU A 325 15.03 -0.12 24.59
CA LEU A 325 13.89 0.81 24.66
C LEU A 325 14.02 1.80 25.83
N VAL A 326 14.42 1.32 27.01
CA VAL A 326 14.64 2.16 28.18
C VAL A 326 15.75 3.18 27.92
N ASP A 327 16.86 2.75 27.32
CA ASP A 327 18.00 3.62 27.01
C ASP A 327 17.60 4.71 25.99
N ASP A 328 16.90 4.35 24.92
CA ASP A 328 16.43 5.32 23.92
C ASP A 328 15.38 6.29 24.49
N ILE A 329 14.47 5.83 25.35
CA ILE A 329 13.49 6.72 26.02
C ILE A 329 14.21 7.71 26.93
N LYS A 330 15.22 7.26 27.70
CA LYS A 330 16.06 8.13 28.53
C LYS A 330 16.85 9.14 27.69
N ALA A 331 17.32 8.74 26.50
CA ALA A 331 17.97 9.61 25.54
C ALA A 331 17.00 10.59 24.84
N GLY A 332 15.72 10.59 25.19
CA GLY A 332 14.73 11.53 24.67
C GLY A 332 14.15 11.16 23.30
N ARG A 333 14.40 9.96 22.79
CA ARG A 333 13.89 9.50 21.49
C ARG A 333 12.37 9.34 21.46
N TYR A 334 11.80 9.52 20.25
CA TYR A 334 10.39 9.25 19.94
C TYR A 334 10.27 7.96 19.16
N ILE A 335 9.70 6.94 19.78
CA ILE A 335 9.86 5.54 19.37
C ILE A 335 8.55 4.95 18.86
N VAL A 336 8.62 4.20 17.79
CA VAL A 336 7.54 3.32 17.31
C VAL A 336 8.04 1.87 17.22
N VAL A 337 7.24 0.94 17.79
CA VAL A 337 7.59 -0.49 17.89
C VAL A 337 6.46 -1.34 17.29
N PRO A 338 6.56 -1.75 16.03
CA PRO A 338 5.63 -2.72 15.44
C PRO A 338 5.83 -4.12 16.02
N CYS A 339 4.81 -4.65 16.68
CA CYS A 339 4.80 -6.00 17.25
C CYS A 339 3.93 -6.94 16.43
N GLY A 340 4.25 -8.24 16.46
CA GLY A 340 3.43 -9.27 15.82
C GLY A 340 2.15 -9.60 16.58
N THR A 341 2.13 -9.45 17.92
CA THR A 341 0.98 -9.80 18.77
C THR A 341 0.71 -8.76 19.84
N VAL A 342 -0.55 -8.67 20.27
CA VAL A 342 -0.98 -7.82 21.39
C VAL A 342 -0.31 -8.22 22.70
N ALA A 343 -0.15 -9.53 22.94
CA ALA A 343 0.50 -10.04 24.15
C ALA A 343 1.95 -9.57 24.25
N HIS A 344 2.69 -9.63 23.13
CA HIS A 344 4.08 -9.16 23.07
C HIS A 344 4.18 -7.66 23.31
N ALA A 345 3.28 -6.87 22.72
CA ALA A 345 3.23 -5.42 22.93
C ALA A 345 2.98 -5.07 24.40
N LYS A 346 2.02 -5.76 25.06
CA LYS A 346 1.73 -5.59 26.49
C LYS A 346 2.90 -5.97 27.38
N LEU A 347 3.59 -7.09 27.07
CA LEU A 347 4.78 -7.55 27.81
C LEU A 347 5.88 -6.50 27.79
N LEU A 348 6.21 -5.99 26.58
CA LEU A 348 7.26 -4.99 26.43
C LEU A 348 6.91 -3.68 27.15
N ALA A 349 5.71 -3.15 26.95
CA ALA A 349 5.29 -1.89 27.57
C ALA A 349 5.29 -2.00 29.10
N LYS A 350 4.72 -3.08 29.68
CA LYS A 350 4.70 -3.31 31.13
C LYS A 350 6.12 -3.26 31.72
N ASN A 351 7.07 -3.98 31.10
CA ASN A 351 8.43 -4.06 31.62
C ASN A 351 9.23 -2.76 31.41
N VAL A 352 9.01 -2.05 30.30
CA VAL A 352 9.62 -0.71 30.08
C VAL A 352 9.12 0.27 31.13
N ASN A 353 7.81 0.35 31.34
CA ASN A 353 7.21 1.25 32.32
C ASN A 353 7.64 0.94 33.75
N HIS A 354 7.69 -0.35 34.12
CA HIS A 354 8.20 -0.78 35.42
C HIS A 354 9.65 -0.32 35.66
N ARG A 355 10.55 -0.48 34.66
CA ARG A 355 11.95 -0.06 34.77
C ARG A 355 12.15 1.46 34.81
N LEU A 356 11.22 2.22 34.25
CA LEU A 356 11.25 3.68 34.23
C LEU A 356 10.51 4.30 35.45
N GLY A 357 9.76 3.49 36.20
CA GLY A 357 8.94 3.97 37.32
C GLY A 357 7.79 4.90 36.89
N LYS A 358 7.44 4.94 35.61
CA LYS A 358 6.39 5.77 35.02
C LYS A 358 5.83 5.22 33.74
N GLU A 359 4.64 5.67 33.34
CA GLU A 359 4.03 5.32 32.04
C GLU A 359 4.71 6.08 30.89
N ALA A 360 5.75 5.49 30.31
CA ALA A 360 6.50 6.07 29.19
C ALA A 360 6.23 5.37 27.86
N ALA A 361 5.82 4.10 27.91
CA ALA A 361 5.47 3.28 26.75
C ALA A 361 3.98 2.94 26.77
N ILE A 362 3.26 3.31 25.71
CA ILE A 362 1.82 3.08 25.54
C ILE A 362 1.57 1.92 24.58
N VAL A 363 0.68 1.01 24.99
CA VAL A 363 0.22 -0.10 24.11
C VAL A 363 -0.85 0.43 23.17
N PHE A 364 -0.67 0.21 21.85
CA PHE A 364 -1.59 0.67 20.82
C PHE A 364 -2.18 -0.52 20.08
N THR A 365 -3.44 -0.87 20.37
CA THR A 365 -4.11 -2.05 19.79
C THR A 365 -5.59 -1.81 19.50
N SER A 366 -6.15 -2.53 18.51
CA SER A 366 -7.58 -2.43 18.17
C SER A 366 -8.48 -3.15 19.18
N LYS A 367 -7.98 -4.19 19.85
CA LYS A 367 -8.77 -5.02 20.78
C LYS A 367 -9.07 -4.36 22.11
N THR A 368 -8.26 -3.39 22.53
CA THR A 368 -8.34 -2.76 23.87
C THR A 368 -8.68 -1.28 23.82
N MET A 369 -8.80 -0.69 22.63
CA MET A 369 -9.02 0.75 22.47
C MET A 369 -10.04 1.04 21.37
N ASN A 370 -11.01 1.89 21.68
CA ASN A 370 -11.92 2.43 20.68
C ASN A 370 -11.21 3.48 19.78
N LYS A 371 -11.88 3.91 18.71
CA LYS A 371 -11.32 4.90 17.76
C LYS A 371 -10.96 6.22 18.42
N ILE A 372 -11.76 6.69 19.39
CA ILE A 372 -11.57 7.96 20.09
C ILE A 372 -10.28 7.92 20.92
N THR A 373 -10.11 6.89 21.74
CA THR A 373 -8.90 6.69 22.56
C THR A 373 -7.64 6.59 21.68
N ARG A 374 -7.71 5.88 20.55
CA ARG A 374 -6.59 5.80 19.60
C ARG A 374 -6.22 7.18 19.02
N LYS A 375 -7.21 7.99 18.65
CA LYS A 375 -6.99 9.35 18.17
C LYS A 375 -6.31 10.22 19.22
N GLN A 376 -6.77 10.17 20.46
CA GLN A 376 -6.17 10.91 21.59
C GLN A 376 -4.71 10.52 21.85
N ILE A 377 -4.38 9.22 21.78
CA ILE A 377 -2.99 8.74 21.94
C ILE A 377 -2.11 9.29 20.82
N LEU A 378 -2.58 9.25 19.57
CA LEU A 378 -1.82 9.78 18.45
C LEU A 378 -1.63 11.29 18.54
N ASP A 379 -2.62 12.05 19.02
CA ASP A 379 -2.51 13.48 19.21
C ASP A 379 -1.50 13.81 20.34
N LYS A 380 -1.51 13.06 21.42
CA LYS A 380 -0.47 13.15 22.46
C LYS A 380 0.93 12.80 21.95
N ALA A 381 1.04 11.84 21.04
CA ALA A 381 2.33 11.51 20.39
C ALA A 381 2.79 12.62 19.43
N ARG A 382 1.89 13.24 18.67
CA ARG A 382 2.17 14.39 17.79
C ARG A 382 2.67 15.59 18.56
N THR A 383 2.10 15.85 19.73
CA THR A 383 2.52 16.94 20.62
C THR A 383 3.76 16.61 21.47
N GLY A 384 4.26 15.36 21.41
CA GLY A 384 5.46 14.93 22.14
C GLY A 384 5.21 14.50 23.60
N LYS A 385 3.95 14.46 24.05
CA LYS A 385 3.57 13.98 25.40
C LYS A 385 3.77 12.47 25.56
N ILE A 386 3.72 11.69 24.48
CA ILE A 386 4.00 10.26 24.45
C ILE A 386 5.25 10.02 23.63
N ARG A 387 6.26 9.38 24.22
CA ARG A 387 7.54 9.11 23.56
C ARG A 387 7.63 7.74 22.90
N CYS A 388 6.93 6.74 23.41
CA CYS A 388 7.03 5.37 22.91
C CYS A 388 5.63 4.77 22.69
N ILE A 389 5.37 4.36 21.45
CA ILE A 389 4.17 3.61 21.09
C ILE A 389 4.57 2.20 20.66
N ILE A 390 4.01 1.19 21.36
CA ILE A 390 4.20 -0.23 21.07
C ILE A 390 2.86 -0.80 20.61
N GLY A 391 2.75 -1.23 19.36
CA GLY A 391 1.46 -1.68 18.83
C GLY A 391 1.57 -2.83 17.86
N THR A 392 0.44 -3.42 17.50
CA THR A 392 0.44 -4.45 16.47
C THR A 392 0.85 -3.84 15.13
N ARG A 393 1.70 -4.57 14.39
CA ARG A 393 2.21 -4.15 13.07
C ARG A 393 1.06 -3.75 12.16
N GLN A 394 0.01 -4.56 12.08
CA GLN A 394 -1.15 -4.31 11.25
C GLN A 394 -1.82 -2.95 11.55
N LEU A 395 -1.97 -2.60 12.82
CA LEU A 395 -2.59 -1.33 13.20
C LEU A 395 -1.66 -0.13 12.98
N LEU A 396 -0.36 -0.31 13.25
CA LEU A 396 0.63 0.72 13.03
C LEU A 396 0.94 0.97 11.54
N GLN A 397 0.61 0.03 10.64
CA GLN A 397 0.82 0.19 9.20
C GLN A 397 -0.18 1.15 8.53
N VAL A 398 -1.33 1.41 9.12
CA VAL A 398 -2.44 2.11 8.47
C VAL A 398 -2.55 3.55 8.96
N GLY A 399 -2.48 4.52 8.04
CA GLY A 399 -2.94 5.90 8.20
C GLY A 399 -2.34 6.73 9.36
N ILE A 400 -1.32 6.23 10.06
CA ILE A 400 -0.77 6.89 11.23
C ILE A 400 0.34 7.86 10.84
N ASN A 401 0.15 9.14 11.12
CA ASN A 401 1.14 10.17 10.92
C ASN A 401 1.53 10.82 12.27
N VAL A 402 2.75 10.55 12.74
CA VAL A 402 3.40 11.18 13.90
C VAL A 402 4.78 11.68 13.46
N PRO A 403 4.93 12.93 13.03
CA PRO A 403 6.17 13.46 12.46
C PRO A 403 7.37 13.38 13.40
N ARG A 404 7.14 13.42 14.71
CA ARG A 404 8.18 13.35 15.75
C ARG A 404 8.88 12.01 15.85
N TRP A 405 8.26 10.90 15.41
CA TRP A 405 8.93 9.59 15.48
C TRP A 405 10.28 9.63 14.78
N ASP A 406 11.31 9.33 15.53
CA ASP A 406 12.70 9.29 15.05
C ASP A 406 13.36 7.91 15.21
N THR A 407 12.72 6.98 15.92
CA THR A 407 13.30 5.66 16.16
C THR A 407 12.27 4.55 15.87
N LEU A 408 12.64 3.65 14.97
CA LEU A 408 11.88 2.43 14.63
C LEU A 408 12.57 1.21 15.22
N TYR A 409 11.83 0.41 15.96
CA TYR A 409 12.27 -0.89 16.44
C TYR A 409 11.73 -2.00 15.56
N GLU A 410 12.57 -2.58 14.73
CA GLU A 410 12.22 -3.77 13.95
C GLU A 410 12.58 -5.00 14.78
N ILE A 411 11.57 -5.50 15.49
CA ILE A 411 11.71 -6.60 16.45
C ILE A 411 11.06 -7.91 16.00
N ALA A 412 10.45 -7.93 14.82
CA ALA A 412 9.86 -9.12 14.25
C ALA A 412 10.34 -9.28 12.81
N PRO A 413 10.74 -10.48 12.39
CA PRO A 413 11.15 -10.72 11.01
C PRO A 413 10.11 -10.24 10.01
N ILE A 414 10.53 -9.54 8.98
CA ILE A 414 9.70 -9.02 7.90
C ILE A 414 10.39 -9.22 6.55
N SER A 415 9.72 -9.88 5.61
CA SER A 415 10.19 -10.09 4.24
C SER A 415 9.46 -9.23 3.20
N ASN A 416 8.31 -8.68 3.56
CA ASN A 416 7.52 -7.84 2.66
C ASN A 416 8.14 -6.44 2.56
N VAL A 417 8.88 -6.21 1.48
CA VAL A 417 9.63 -4.96 1.23
C VAL A 417 8.72 -3.71 1.17
N PRO A 418 7.59 -3.70 0.47
CA PRO A 418 6.67 -2.58 0.49
C PRO A 418 6.20 -2.20 1.89
N LYS A 419 5.79 -3.18 2.70
CA LYS A 419 5.37 -2.94 4.10
C LYS A 419 6.51 -2.38 4.94
N PHE A 420 7.70 -2.95 4.81
CA PHE A 420 8.89 -2.47 5.53
C PHE A 420 9.27 -1.04 5.11
N SER A 421 9.21 -0.71 3.82
CA SER A 421 9.42 0.64 3.31
C SER A 421 8.41 1.65 3.90
N GLN A 422 7.15 1.25 4.06
CA GLN A 422 6.12 2.07 4.70
C GLN A 422 6.40 2.27 6.20
N GLU A 423 6.90 1.25 6.91
CA GLU A 423 7.28 1.37 8.31
C GLU A 423 8.48 2.31 8.49
N THR A 424 9.53 2.14 7.70
CA THR A 424 10.71 3.02 7.76
C THR A 424 10.39 4.47 7.39
N ALA A 425 9.47 4.69 6.45
CA ALA A 425 9.04 6.04 6.07
C ALA A 425 8.44 6.84 7.24
N ARG A 426 7.89 6.16 8.28
CA ARG A 426 7.26 6.83 9.45
C ARG A 426 8.22 7.66 10.27
N ILE A 427 9.49 7.29 10.31
CA ILE A 427 10.51 7.99 11.06
C ILE A 427 11.31 8.99 10.20
N ARG A 428 11.08 9.04 8.89
CA ARG A 428 11.88 9.80 7.93
C ARG A 428 11.35 11.20 7.62
N THR A 429 10.26 11.61 8.25
CA THR A 429 9.70 12.96 8.05
C THR A 429 10.68 14.01 8.48
N ILE A 430 10.97 14.99 7.63
CA ILE A 430 11.75 16.17 7.98
C ILE A 430 10.94 17.02 8.95
N MET A 431 11.54 17.38 10.06
CA MET A 431 10.96 18.25 11.07
C MET A 431 12.10 18.99 11.75
N GLU A 432 11.91 20.27 12.01
CA GLU A 432 12.89 21.11 12.72
C GLU A 432 13.22 20.53 14.09
N GLY A 433 14.51 20.52 14.44
CA GLY A 433 15.00 19.97 15.70
C GLY A 433 14.92 18.45 15.84
N LYS A 434 14.46 17.72 14.82
CA LYS A 434 14.42 16.27 14.84
C LYS A 434 15.81 15.68 14.60
N PRO A 435 16.31 14.81 15.49
CA PRO A 435 17.60 14.16 15.28
C PRO A 435 17.54 13.15 14.13
N GLN A 436 18.72 12.73 13.61
CA GLN A 436 18.80 11.69 12.61
C GLN A 436 17.99 10.47 13.05
N PRO A 437 17.08 9.96 12.20
CA PRO A 437 16.27 8.78 12.52
C PRO A 437 17.15 7.53 12.67
N ILE A 438 16.71 6.63 13.57
CA ILE A 438 17.41 5.35 13.81
C ILE A 438 16.47 4.18 13.59
N ILE A 439 16.96 3.17 12.91
CA ILE A 439 16.32 1.83 12.83
C ILE A 439 17.13 0.89 13.71
N ARG A 440 16.50 0.41 14.79
CA ARG A 440 17.01 -0.66 15.64
C ARG A 440 16.54 -2.00 15.07
N PHE A 441 17.42 -2.70 14.37
CA PHE A 441 17.07 -3.95 13.68
C PHE A 441 17.55 -5.14 14.50
N PHE A 442 16.60 -5.91 15.08
CA PHE A 442 16.89 -7.10 15.89
C PHE A 442 16.87 -8.35 15.03
N VAL A 443 17.94 -9.12 15.07
CA VAL A 443 18.12 -10.31 14.22
C VAL A 443 18.58 -11.48 15.07
N GLU A 444 18.00 -12.61 14.82
CA GLU A 444 18.37 -13.90 15.38
C GLU A 444 19.22 -14.68 14.38
N GLU A 445 20.21 -15.43 14.88
CA GLU A 445 21.05 -16.29 14.04
C GLU A 445 20.34 -17.59 13.64
N PHE A 446 19.10 -17.49 13.13
CA PHE A 446 18.40 -18.63 12.56
C PHE A 446 17.72 -18.29 11.21
N GLY A 447 17.46 -19.34 10.39
CA GLY A 447 17.13 -19.20 8.97
C GLY A 447 16.10 -18.13 8.59
N PRO A 448 14.86 -18.15 9.15
CA PRO A 448 13.83 -17.17 8.77
C PRO A 448 14.20 -15.72 9.08
N SER A 449 14.80 -15.46 10.24
CA SER A 449 15.21 -14.11 10.63
C SER A 449 16.33 -13.59 9.72
N ILE A 450 17.30 -14.41 9.40
CA ILE A 450 18.39 -14.06 8.46
C ILE A 450 17.82 -13.81 7.05
N GLY A 451 16.89 -14.64 6.58
CA GLY A 451 16.24 -14.46 5.28
C GLY A 451 15.51 -13.11 5.18
N CYS A 452 14.73 -12.76 6.18
CA CYS A 452 14.06 -11.47 6.27
C CYS A 452 15.07 -10.30 6.31
N MET A 453 16.15 -10.44 7.09
CA MET A 453 17.21 -9.44 7.15
C MET A 453 17.88 -9.24 5.78
N ARG A 454 18.19 -10.30 5.04
CA ARG A 454 18.78 -10.21 3.70
C ARG A 454 17.90 -9.40 2.77
N THR A 455 16.60 -9.69 2.75
CA THR A 455 15.62 -8.94 1.94
C THR A 455 15.60 -7.46 2.31
N CYS A 456 15.53 -7.14 3.60
CA CYS A 456 15.55 -5.75 4.07
C CYS A 456 16.87 -5.06 3.74
N LEU A 457 18.02 -5.75 3.91
CA LEU A 457 19.34 -5.20 3.62
C LEU A 457 19.44 -4.76 2.16
N PHE A 458 19.20 -5.67 1.21
CA PHE A 458 19.41 -5.37 -0.20
C PHE A 458 18.36 -4.43 -0.77
N GLN A 459 17.11 -4.65 -0.48
CA GLN A 459 16.01 -3.89 -1.11
C GLN A 459 15.77 -2.52 -0.46
N THR A 460 16.01 -2.38 0.84
CA THR A 460 15.67 -1.15 1.56
C THR A 460 16.92 -0.37 1.98
N PHE A 461 17.85 -1.01 2.65
CA PHE A 461 18.98 -0.30 3.24
C PHE A 461 20.01 0.10 2.20
N LEU A 462 20.44 -0.83 1.33
CA LEU A 462 21.45 -0.53 0.32
C LEU A 462 20.89 0.31 -0.82
N LYS A 463 19.73 -0.06 -1.40
CA LYS A 463 19.08 0.75 -2.44
C LYS A 463 18.63 2.12 -1.91
N GLY A 464 18.13 2.17 -0.67
CA GLY A 464 17.72 3.41 0.00
C GLY A 464 18.89 4.27 0.48
N LYS A 465 20.15 3.79 0.33
CA LYS A 465 21.36 4.47 0.81
C LYS A 465 21.23 4.90 2.28
N PHE A 466 20.71 4.02 3.13
CA PHE A 466 20.60 4.28 4.56
C PHE A 466 21.99 4.25 5.21
N ASP A 467 22.19 5.07 6.24
CA ASP A 467 23.47 5.15 6.92
C ASP A 467 23.69 3.90 7.77
N MET A 468 24.84 3.26 7.59
CA MET A 468 25.34 2.16 8.43
C MET A 468 26.80 2.38 8.72
N ASP A 469 27.19 2.26 10.00
CA ASP A 469 28.60 2.23 10.33
C ASP A 469 29.28 0.96 9.77
N LYS A 470 30.60 1.02 9.62
CA LYS A 470 31.39 -0.10 9.06
C LYS A 470 31.16 -1.41 9.83
N PRO A 471 31.15 -1.45 11.20
CA PRO A 471 30.87 -2.65 11.95
C PRO A 471 29.47 -3.23 11.70
N THR A 472 28.43 -2.38 11.65
CA THR A 472 27.06 -2.80 11.36
C THR A 472 26.98 -3.40 9.96
N LYS A 473 27.55 -2.74 8.95
CA LYS A 473 27.55 -3.24 7.57
C LYS A 473 28.31 -4.56 7.45
N ALA A 474 29.46 -4.70 8.10
CA ALA A 474 30.22 -5.96 8.12
C ALA A 474 29.43 -7.10 8.74
N LYS A 475 28.74 -6.87 9.87
CA LYS A 475 27.86 -7.87 10.51
C LYS A 475 26.70 -8.29 9.59
N PHE A 476 26.04 -7.36 8.92
CA PHE A 476 24.99 -7.66 7.95
C PHE A 476 25.52 -8.54 6.81
N MET A 477 26.69 -8.20 6.26
CA MET A 477 27.29 -8.96 5.16
C MET A 477 27.72 -10.35 5.62
N ALA A 478 28.34 -10.49 6.79
CA ALA A 478 28.76 -11.76 7.35
C ALA A 478 27.57 -12.71 7.60
N LEU A 479 26.50 -12.20 8.18
CA LEU A 479 25.25 -12.97 8.38
C LEU A 479 24.61 -13.37 7.05
N SER A 480 24.67 -12.49 6.06
CA SER A 480 24.13 -12.76 4.72
C SER A 480 24.92 -13.82 3.96
N ALA A 481 26.22 -13.92 4.19
CA ALA A 481 27.10 -14.90 3.57
C ALA A 481 26.99 -16.31 4.21
N LYS A 482 26.46 -16.43 5.43
CA LYS A 482 26.25 -17.74 6.07
C LYS A 482 25.34 -18.58 5.15
N LYS A 483 25.89 -19.64 4.53
CA LYS A 483 25.10 -20.64 3.81
C LYS A 483 24.02 -21.17 4.71
N LYS A 484 22.82 -21.45 4.17
CA LYS A 484 21.76 -22.17 4.87
C LYS A 484 22.42 -23.42 5.52
N PRO A 485 22.28 -23.66 6.84
CA PRO A 485 22.55 -25.00 7.34
C PRO A 485 21.61 -25.90 6.55
N GLY A 486 22.18 -26.96 5.95
CA GLY A 486 21.46 -27.83 5.02
C GLY A 486 20.18 -28.39 5.64
N VAL A 487 19.11 -27.73 5.33
CA VAL A 487 17.73 -28.18 5.55
C VAL A 487 16.87 -27.58 4.44
N ASN A 488 16.26 -28.46 3.69
CA ASN A 488 15.10 -28.19 2.87
C ASN A 488 13.94 -27.68 3.75
N ALA A 489 14.00 -26.45 4.17
CA ALA A 489 12.92 -25.77 4.85
C ALA A 489 12.47 -24.62 3.94
N SER A 490 11.70 -24.96 2.91
CA SER A 490 10.75 -24.05 2.32
C SER A 490 9.77 -23.66 3.43
N PHE A 491 10.01 -22.52 4.10
CA PHE A 491 8.95 -21.89 4.86
C PHE A 491 8.01 -21.26 3.86
N ASP A 492 6.81 -21.81 3.77
CA ASP A 492 5.69 -21.15 3.12
C ASP A 492 5.46 -19.81 3.83
N ILE A 493 5.93 -18.74 3.20
CA ILE A 493 5.67 -17.37 3.67
C ILE A 493 4.29 -17.00 3.12
N VAL A 494 3.26 -17.21 3.93
CA VAL A 494 1.89 -16.72 3.67
C VAL A 494 1.82 -15.22 3.88
#